data_9acd9ebc1424c593c56cdc00a3ecc2e8
#
_entry.id   9acd9ebc1424c593c56cdc00a3ecc2e8
#
_cell.length_a   1.000
_cell.length_b   1.000
_cell.length_c   1.000
_cell.angle_alpha   90.00
_cell.angle_beta   90.00
_cell.angle_gamma   90.00
#
_symmetry.space_group_name_H-M   'P 1'
#
loop_
_entity.id
_entity.type
_entity.pdbx_description
1 polymer ?
#
loop_
_entity_poly.entity_id
_entity_poly.type
_entity_poly.pdbx_seq_one_letter_code
_entity_poly.pdbx_strand_id
1 'polypeptide(L)'
;MTGVQTCALPIYFFAMNSTSLTGTDIAGGVFVAALLRTTFTVIIYWIALYFFGALDSPTAWLAIPAAIFAGASFGALIMALAARAKNEDVFMLITGRFIVMPMFLFSGTFYPLDLMPTFLQWIGWISPLWHATDLGRFLTYGHQISTTTLIFHLIYMLALLVVGLHFAFRNYTNRLTK
;
A
#
# COMPACT_ATOMS: atom_id res chain seq x y z
N MET A 1 2.19 -17.67 -23.65
CA MET A 1 3.38 -16.97 -23.09
C MET A 1 3.39 -16.92 -21.56
N THR A 2 2.69 -17.82 -20.88
CA THR A 2 2.50 -17.80 -19.40
C THR A 2 3.40 -18.82 -18.66
N GLY A 3 4.06 -19.74 -19.35
CA GLY A 3 4.84 -20.80 -18.70
C GLY A 3 6.24 -20.40 -18.18
N VAL A 4 6.81 -19.30 -18.68
CA VAL A 4 8.19 -18.90 -18.32
C VAL A 4 8.22 -18.09 -17.02
N GLN A 5 7.18 -17.31 -16.72
CA GLN A 5 7.12 -16.50 -15.52
C GLN A 5 6.82 -17.30 -14.25
N THR A 6 6.05 -18.38 -14.36
CA THR A 6 5.74 -19.27 -13.23
C THR A 6 6.94 -20.11 -12.76
N CYS A 7 7.93 -20.34 -13.61
CA CYS A 7 9.17 -21.05 -13.22
C CYS A 7 10.25 -20.14 -12.66
N ALA A 8 10.22 -18.84 -12.96
CA ALA A 8 11.28 -17.91 -12.53
C ALA A 8 11.23 -17.63 -11.01
N LEU A 9 10.05 -17.41 -10.45
CA LEU A 9 9.89 -17.09 -9.02
C LEU A 9 10.36 -18.19 -8.07
N PRO A 10 9.99 -19.48 -8.26
CA PRO A 10 10.56 -20.57 -7.47
C PRO A 10 12.08 -20.67 -7.58
N ILE A 11 12.64 -20.45 -8.78
CA ILE A 11 14.08 -20.49 -8.99
C ILE A 11 14.79 -19.37 -8.22
N TYR A 12 14.24 -18.16 -8.20
CA TYR A 12 14.77 -17.05 -7.39
C TYR A 12 14.71 -17.34 -5.89
N PHE A 13 13.63 -17.90 -5.38
CA PHE A 13 13.53 -18.31 -3.99
C PHE A 13 14.51 -19.44 -3.64
N PHE A 14 14.71 -20.41 -4.52
CA PHE A 14 15.71 -21.45 -4.34
C PHE A 14 17.13 -20.87 -4.34
N ALA A 15 17.42 -19.96 -5.25
CA ALA A 15 18.72 -19.29 -5.31
C ALA A 15 18.98 -18.43 -4.05
N MET A 16 17.96 -17.74 -3.54
CA MET A 16 18.05 -16.99 -2.28
C MET A 16 18.25 -17.92 -1.07
N ASN A 17 17.59 -19.06 -1.05
CA ASN A 17 17.71 -20.06 0.04
C ASN A 17 19.05 -20.80 0.05
N SER A 18 19.82 -20.74 -1.06
CA SER A 18 21.19 -21.25 -1.14
C SER A 18 22.26 -20.25 -0.63
N THR A 19 21.85 -19.04 -0.29
CA THR A 19 22.70 -18.01 0.32
C THR A 19 22.56 -18.01 1.83
N SER A 20 23.46 -17.34 2.54
CA SER A 20 23.41 -17.15 3.99
C SER A 20 22.34 -16.14 4.46
N LEU A 21 21.43 -15.71 3.56
CA LEU A 21 20.38 -14.73 3.87
C LEU A 21 19.31 -15.36 4.76
N THR A 22 18.93 -14.60 5.80
CA THR A 22 17.79 -14.98 6.64
C THR A 22 16.45 -14.60 6.00
N GLY A 23 15.35 -15.24 6.43
CA GLY A 23 14.02 -14.86 5.95
C GLY A 23 13.66 -13.40 6.23
N THR A 24 14.23 -12.82 7.27
CA THR A 24 14.08 -11.41 7.62
C THR A 24 14.82 -10.50 6.63
N ASP A 25 16.00 -10.90 6.16
CA ASP A 25 16.78 -10.13 5.19
C ASP A 25 16.05 -10.08 3.84
N ILE A 26 15.50 -11.23 3.43
CA ILE A 26 14.70 -11.32 2.19
C ILE A 26 13.44 -10.46 2.29
N ALA A 27 12.71 -10.55 3.39
CA ALA A 27 11.53 -9.73 3.61
C ALA A 27 11.85 -8.23 3.63
N GLY A 28 12.94 -7.85 4.32
CA GLY A 28 13.44 -6.48 4.34
C GLY A 28 13.83 -5.96 2.96
N GLY A 29 14.55 -6.76 2.18
CA GLY A 29 14.94 -6.43 0.81
C GLY A 29 13.74 -6.22 -0.11
N VAL A 30 12.74 -7.09 -0.06
CA VAL A 30 11.50 -6.96 -0.83
C VAL A 30 10.75 -5.68 -0.44
N PHE A 31 10.65 -5.39 0.86
CA PHE A 31 9.97 -4.18 1.33
C PHE A 31 10.69 -2.90 0.90
N VAL A 32 12.02 -2.85 1.04
CA VAL A 32 12.83 -1.70 0.60
C VAL A 32 12.72 -1.49 -0.91
N ALA A 33 12.79 -2.55 -1.70
CA ALA A 33 12.61 -2.48 -3.16
C ALA A 33 11.23 -1.94 -3.53
N ALA A 34 10.17 -2.38 -2.83
CA ALA A 34 8.82 -1.86 -3.01
C ALA A 34 8.72 -0.37 -2.64
N LEU A 35 9.35 0.06 -1.54
CA LEU A 35 9.41 1.46 -1.14
C LEU A 35 10.11 2.34 -2.17
N LEU A 36 11.27 1.90 -2.69
CA LEU A 36 12.00 2.64 -3.72
C LEU A 36 11.16 2.81 -4.98
N ARG A 37 10.48 1.74 -5.43
CA ARG A 37 9.57 1.79 -6.57
C ARG A 37 8.40 2.75 -6.32
N THR A 38 7.79 2.67 -5.16
CA THR A 38 6.68 3.57 -4.76
C THR A 38 7.15 5.02 -4.73
N THR A 39 8.30 5.29 -4.12
CA THR A 39 8.89 6.63 -4.05
C THR A 39 9.10 7.23 -5.43
N PHE A 40 9.70 6.45 -6.34
CA PHE A 40 9.91 6.89 -7.73
C PHE A 40 8.59 7.22 -8.43
N THR A 41 7.59 6.33 -8.31
CA THR A 41 6.26 6.53 -8.91
C THR A 41 5.56 7.76 -8.33
N VAL A 42 5.60 7.96 -7.02
CA VAL A 42 4.99 9.12 -6.34
C VAL A 42 5.63 10.42 -6.79
N ILE A 43 6.96 10.47 -6.91
CA ILE A 43 7.67 11.67 -7.37
C ILE A 43 7.26 12.02 -8.81
N ILE A 44 7.24 11.04 -9.72
CA ILE A 44 6.81 11.28 -11.12
C ILE A 44 5.36 11.79 -11.15
N TYR A 45 4.47 11.17 -10.38
CA TYR A 45 3.07 11.57 -10.33
C TYR A 45 2.91 12.98 -9.75
N TRP A 46 3.66 13.32 -8.69
CA TRP A 46 3.65 14.66 -8.10
C TRP A 46 4.15 15.72 -9.09
N ILE A 47 5.23 15.42 -9.83
CA ILE A 47 5.74 16.31 -10.90
C ILE A 47 4.66 16.52 -11.96
N ALA A 48 3.97 15.47 -12.39
CA ALA A 48 2.88 15.59 -13.34
C ALA A 48 1.76 16.51 -12.81
N LEU A 49 1.32 16.33 -11.58
CA LEU A 49 0.31 17.19 -10.94
C LEU A 49 0.76 18.66 -10.89
N TYR A 50 2.04 18.91 -10.63
CA TYR A 50 2.60 20.24 -10.63
C TYR A 50 2.49 20.91 -12.01
N PHE A 51 2.84 20.18 -13.08
CA PHE A 51 2.72 20.70 -14.45
C PHE A 51 1.28 20.96 -14.90
N PHE A 52 0.33 20.18 -14.39
CA PHE A 52 -1.10 20.39 -14.64
C PHE A 52 -1.74 21.47 -13.76
N GLY A 53 -0.97 22.09 -12.85
CA GLY A 53 -1.49 23.13 -11.97
C GLY A 53 -2.53 22.60 -10.97
N ALA A 54 -2.43 21.34 -10.58
CA ALA A 54 -3.37 20.69 -9.63
C ALA A 54 -2.93 20.79 -8.17
N LEU A 55 -1.89 21.57 -7.86
CA LEU A 55 -1.33 21.75 -6.53
C LEU A 55 -1.57 23.18 -6.05
N ASP A 56 -2.72 23.40 -5.40
CA ASP A 56 -3.13 24.73 -4.95
C ASP A 56 -2.63 25.09 -3.53
N SER A 57 -2.21 24.09 -2.76
CA SER A 57 -1.79 24.28 -1.37
C SER A 57 -0.27 24.47 -1.23
N PRO A 58 0.20 25.39 -0.39
CA PRO A 58 1.61 25.52 -0.06
C PRO A 58 2.19 24.27 0.64
N THR A 59 1.33 23.40 1.16
CA THR A 59 1.71 22.15 1.82
C THR A 59 1.75 20.95 0.86
N ALA A 60 1.53 21.15 -0.45
CA ALA A 60 1.45 20.09 -1.45
C ALA A 60 2.72 19.21 -1.52
N TRP A 61 3.90 19.73 -1.19
CA TRP A 61 5.13 18.95 -1.14
C TRP A 61 5.11 17.85 -0.04
N LEU A 62 4.33 18.03 1.04
CA LEU A 62 4.13 17.03 2.09
C LEU A 62 3.29 15.84 1.60
N ALA A 63 2.62 15.98 0.46
CA ALA A 63 1.90 14.86 -0.15
C ALA A 63 2.84 13.74 -0.61
N ILE A 64 4.11 14.06 -0.93
CA ILE A 64 5.12 13.04 -1.31
C ILE A 64 5.38 12.06 -0.16
N PRO A 65 5.86 12.49 1.01
CA PRO A 65 6.10 11.57 2.12
C PRO A 65 4.80 10.92 2.63
N ALA A 66 3.67 11.62 2.59
CA ALA A 66 2.38 11.06 2.97
C ALA A 66 1.94 9.91 2.05
N ALA A 67 2.08 10.06 0.73
CA ALA A 67 1.76 9.03 -0.24
C ALA A 67 2.70 7.82 -0.14
N ILE A 68 4.00 8.04 0.10
CA ILE A 68 4.97 6.97 0.35
C ILE A 68 4.59 6.20 1.62
N PHE A 69 4.25 6.90 2.68
CA PHE A 69 3.81 6.30 3.95
C PHE A 69 2.52 5.49 3.80
N ALA A 70 1.54 6.00 3.07
CA ALA A 70 0.30 5.28 2.76
C ALA A 70 0.58 4.02 1.93
N GLY A 71 1.41 4.13 0.89
CA GLY A 71 1.83 3.00 0.06
C GLY A 71 2.60 1.94 0.85
N ALA A 72 3.50 2.38 1.76
CA ALA A 72 4.22 1.49 2.67
C ALA A 72 3.27 0.72 3.60
N SER A 73 2.29 1.42 4.18
CA SER A 73 1.33 0.84 5.12
C SER A 73 0.47 -0.25 4.47
N PHE A 74 -0.10 0.04 3.31
CA PHE A 74 -0.88 -0.93 2.56
C PHE A 74 0.00 -2.04 1.96
N GLY A 75 1.17 -1.68 1.43
CA GLY A 75 2.14 -2.63 0.87
C GLY A 75 2.62 -3.65 1.90
N ALA A 76 2.88 -3.23 3.14
CA ALA A 76 3.26 -4.13 4.24
C ALA A 76 2.15 -5.17 4.54
N LEU A 77 0.88 -4.74 4.53
CA LEU A 77 -0.26 -5.63 4.73
C LEU A 77 -0.37 -6.66 3.60
N ILE A 78 -0.31 -6.21 2.34
CA ILE A 78 -0.36 -7.11 1.17
C ILE A 78 0.83 -8.08 1.17
N MET A 79 2.03 -7.62 1.52
CA MET A 79 3.22 -8.44 1.64
C MET A 79 3.04 -9.55 2.70
N ALA A 80 2.43 -9.22 3.85
CA ALA A 80 2.14 -10.19 4.91
C ALA A 80 1.15 -11.28 4.44
N LEU A 81 0.14 -10.90 3.65
CA LEU A 81 -0.84 -11.83 3.09
C LEU A 81 -0.23 -12.67 1.97
N ALA A 82 0.54 -12.05 1.06
CA ALA A 82 1.21 -12.72 -0.05
C ALA A 82 2.18 -13.81 0.43
N ALA A 83 2.90 -13.54 1.53
CA ALA A 83 3.81 -14.51 2.13
C ALA A 83 3.12 -15.81 2.60
N ARG A 84 1.80 -15.81 2.81
CA ARG A 84 0.99 -16.98 3.19
C ARG A 84 0.32 -17.66 2.00
N ALA A 85 0.29 -17.03 0.86
CA ALA A 85 -0.38 -17.54 -0.32
C ALA A 85 0.32 -18.81 -0.85
N LYS A 86 -0.46 -19.83 -1.12
CA LYS A 86 0.04 -21.09 -1.75
C LYS A 86 0.21 -20.93 -3.25
N ASN A 87 -0.65 -20.16 -3.87
CA ASN A 87 -0.64 -19.84 -5.29
C ASN A 87 -0.67 -18.31 -5.46
N GLU A 88 0.41 -17.77 -6.00
CA GLU A 88 0.60 -16.32 -6.13
C GLU A 88 -0.35 -15.71 -7.17
N ASP A 89 -0.59 -16.40 -8.28
CA ASP A 89 -1.47 -15.92 -9.35
C ASP A 89 -2.92 -15.80 -8.86
N VAL A 90 -3.40 -16.83 -8.15
CA VAL A 90 -4.74 -16.82 -7.55
C VAL A 90 -4.86 -15.75 -6.47
N PHE A 91 -3.82 -15.61 -5.64
CA PHE A 91 -3.78 -14.56 -4.61
C PHE A 91 -3.87 -13.16 -5.23
N MET A 92 -3.06 -12.88 -6.25
CA MET A 92 -3.07 -11.58 -6.94
C MET A 92 -4.40 -11.29 -7.61
N LEU A 93 -5.01 -12.31 -8.25
CA LEU A 93 -6.35 -12.18 -8.86
C LEU A 93 -7.43 -11.86 -7.82
N ILE A 94 -7.47 -12.59 -6.71
CA ILE A 94 -8.45 -12.39 -5.64
C ILE A 94 -8.23 -11.02 -4.98
N THR A 95 -6.99 -10.71 -4.61
CA THR A 95 -6.64 -9.43 -3.98
C THR A 95 -7.00 -8.25 -4.88
N GLY A 96 -6.66 -8.30 -6.16
CA GLY A 96 -6.99 -7.24 -7.11
C GLY A 96 -8.49 -7.03 -7.28
N ARG A 97 -9.25 -8.11 -7.47
CA ARG A 97 -10.70 -8.00 -7.76
C ARG A 97 -11.58 -7.82 -6.54
N PHE A 98 -11.26 -8.46 -5.42
CA PHE A 98 -12.16 -8.50 -4.25
C PHE A 98 -11.71 -7.59 -3.11
N ILE A 99 -10.46 -7.13 -3.11
CA ILE A 99 -9.96 -6.20 -2.10
C ILE A 99 -9.68 -4.82 -2.74
N VAL A 100 -8.79 -4.76 -3.73
CA VAL A 100 -8.33 -3.48 -4.28
C VAL A 100 -9.44 -2.76 -5.06
N MET A 101 -10.22 -3.47 -5.91
CA MET A 101 -11.30 -2.86 -6.68
C MET A 101 -12.43 -2.28 -5.81
N PRO A 102 -13.02 -3.02 -4.85
CA PRO A 102 -14.00 -2.44 -3.95
C PRO A 102 -13.42 -1.31 -3.12
N MET A 103 -12.20 -1.48 -2.61
CA MET A 103 -11.50 -0.44 -1.85
C MET A 103 -11.35 0.84 -2.69
N PHE A 104 -11.01 0.74 -3.97
CA PHE A 104 -10.88 1.87 -4.88
C PHE A 104 -12.21 2.58 -5.15
N LEU A 105 -13.29 1.81 -5.32
CA LEU A 105 -14.64 2.36 -5.56
C LEU A 105 -15.21 3.07 -4.32
N PHE A 106 -14.99 2.51 -3.13
CA PHE A 106 -15.61 2.99 -1.88
C PHE A 106 -14.66 3.84 -1.01
N SER A 107 -13.45 4.13 -1.46
CA SER A 107 -12.48 4.95 -0.72
C SER A 107 -12.69 6.46 -0.83
N GLY A 108 -13.75 6.90 -1.49
CA GLY A 108 -13.94 8.33 -1.74
C GLY A 108 -13.06 8.91 -2.84
N THR A 109 -12.36 8.07 -3.61
CA THR A 109 -11.44 8.53 -4.67
C THR A 109 -12.18 9.31 -5.77
N PHE A 110 -13.35 8.84 -6.20
CA PHE A 110 -14.14 9.46 -7.26
C PHE A 110 -15.09 10.54 -6.75
N TYR A 111 -15.63 10.37 -5.56
CA TYR A 111 -16.57 11.31 -4.93
C TYR A 111 -16.44 11.25 -3.42
N PRO A 112 -16.75 12.34 -2.70
CA PRO A 112 -16.65 12.40 -1.24
C PRO A 112 -17.48 11.28 -0.59
N LEU A 113 -16.95 10.70 0.48
CA LEU A 113 -17.58 9.59 1.20
C LEU A 113 -18.97 9.98 1.77
N ASP A 114 -19.13 11.26 2.13
CA ASP A 114 -20.37 11.80 2.69
C ASP A 114 -21.57 11.75 1.74
N LEU A 115 -21.31 11.68 0.42
CA LEU A 115 -22.34 11.54 -0.60
C LEU A 115 -22.82 10.09 -0.78
N MET A 116 -22.14 9.13 -0.17
CA MET A 116 -22.55 7.72 -0.20
C MET A 116 -23.62 7.41 0.84
N PRO A 117 -24.50 6.42 0.56
CA PRO A 117 -25.39 5.87 1.57
C PRO A 117 -24.60 5.42 2.81
N THR A 118 -25.14 5.69 4.00
CA THR A 118 -24.44 5.46 5.28
C THR A 118 -23.95 4.02 5.47
N PHE A 119 -24.67 3.03 4.92
CA PHE A 119 -24.26 1.63 4.99
C PHE A 119 -23.00 1.30 4.13
N LEU A 120 -22.67 2.12 3.13
CA LEU A 120 -21.46 1.98 2.32
C LEU A 120 -20.28 2.77 2.88
N GLN A 121 -20.53 3.81 3.66
CA GLN A 121 -19.47 4.63 4.27
C GLN A 121 -18.54 3.81 5.18
N TRP A 122 -19.07 2.77 5.83
CA TRP A 122 -18.26 1.86 6.65
C TRP A 122 -17.12 1.18 5.89
N ILE A 123 -17.37 0.82 4.62
CA ILE A 123 -16.36 0.21 3.75
C ILE A 123 -15.23 1.22 3.52
N GLY A 124 -15.58 2.50 3.29
CA GLY A 124 -14.62 3.58 3.16
C GLY A 124 -13.79 3.76 4.44
N TRP A 125 -14.42 3.86 5.60
CA TRP A 125 -13.72 4.10 6.87
C TRP A 125 -12.74 2.99 7.25
N ILE A 126 -13.03 1.75 6.88
CA ILE A 126 -12.10 0.62 7.09
C ILE A 126 -11.00 0.60 6.02
N SER A 127 -11.22 1.24 4.87
CA SER A 127 -10.30 1.22 3.73
C SER A 127 -9.04 2.06 3.99
N PRO A 128 -7.84 1.49 3.92
CA PRO A 128 -6.60 2.25 3.98
C PRO A 128 -6.51 3.35 2.90
N LEU A 129 -7.12 3.10 1.75
CA LEU A 129 -7.11 4.03 0.63
C LEU A 129 -7.92 5.30 0.91
N TRP A 130 -9.01 5.21 1.69
CA TRP A 130 -9.75 6.40 2.10
C TRP A 130 -8.90 7.33 2.97
N HIS A 131 -8.20 6.77 3.95
CA HIS A 131 -7.30 7.56 4.81
C HIS A 131 -6.19 8.25 4.00
N ALA A 132 -5.63 7.54 3.03
CA ALA A 132 -4.62 8.09 2.12
C ALA A 132 -5.19 9.18 1.21
N THR A 133 -6.39 8.97 0.66
CA THR A 133 -7.05 9.92 -0.25
C THR A 133 -7.44 11.20 0.46
N ASP A 134 -8.00 11.10 1.66
CA ASP A 134 -8.44 12.27 2.45
C ASP A 134 -7.23 13.11 2.90
N LEU A 135 -6.18 12.44 3.38
CA LEU A 135 -4.90 13.09 3.70
C LEU A 135 -4.27 13.75 2.47
N GLY A 136 -4.31 13.08 1.32
CA GLY A 136 -3.83 13.61 0.05
C GLY A 136 -4.58 14.89 -0.35
N ARG A 137 -5.90 14.91 -0.25
CA ARG A 137 -6.74 16.08 -0.53
C ARG A 137 -6.45 17.25 0.41
N PHE A 138 -6.29 16.97 1.69
CA PHE A 138 -5.89 17.99 2.67
C PHE A 138 -4.57 18.65 2.27
N LEU A 139 -3.58 17.88 1.86
CA LEU A 139 -2.24 18.39 1.54
C LEU A 139 -2.17 19.08 0.17
N THR A 140 -2.94 18.63 -0.82
CA THR A 140 -2.84 19.13 -2.22
C THR A 140 -3.78 20.28 -2.53
N TYR A 141 -5.04 20.20 -2.09
CA TYR A 141 -6.05 21.25 -2.39
C TYR A 141 -6.45 22.07 -1.16
N GLY A 142 -5.89 21.79 0.01
CA GLY A 142 -6.29 22.46 1.25
C GLY A 142 -7.69 22.10 1.74
N HIS A 143 -8.19 20.88 1.39
CA HIS A 143 -9.43 20.35 1.96
C HIS A 143 -9.36 20.36 3.48
N GLN A 144 -10.35 20.98 4.14
CA GLN A 144 -10.30 21.15 5.59
C GLN A 144 -10.72 19.86 6.29
N ILE A 145 -9.80 19.29 7.06
CA ILE A 145 -10.07 18.19 7.97
C ILE A 145 -9.78 18.64 9.41
N SER A 146 -10.50 18.05 10.38
CA SER A 146 -10.21 18.34 11.78
C SER A 146 -8.86 17.76 12.20
N THR A 147 -8.21 18.40 13.17
CA THR A 147 -6.94 17.87 13.72
C THR A 147 -7.10 16.45 14.27
N THR A 148 -8.26 16.15 14.85
CA THR A 148 -8.58 14.80 15.35
C THR A 148 -8.62 13.79 14.23
N THR A 149 -9.25 14.13 13.10
CA THR A 149 -9.32 13.26 11.91
C THR A 149 -7.93 13.04 11.30
N LEU A 150 -7.10 14.10 11.24
CA LEU A 150 -5.72 13.98 10.75
C LEU A 150 -4.92 13.00 11.61
N ILE A 151 -4.97 13.13 12.93
CA ILE A 151 -4.28 12.23 13.86
C ILE A 151 -4.79 10.80 13.68
N PHE A 152 -6.10 10.62 13.52
CA PHE A 152 -6.70 9.31 13.31
C PHE A 152 -6.18 8.64 12.02
N HIS A 153 -6.09 9.37 10.90
CA HIS A 153 -5.51 8.86 9.66
C HIS A 153 -4.06 8.39 9.84
N LEU A 154 -3.24 9.20 10.51
CA LEU A 154 -1.83 8.87 10.73
C LEU A 154 -1.66 7.65 11.65
N ILE A 155 -2.43 7.57 12.75
CA ILE A 155 -2.39 6.44 13.68
C ILE A 155 -2.85 5.16 12.98
N TYR A 156 -3.94 5.23 12.20
CA TYR A 156 -4.46 4.09 11.45
C TYR A 156 -3.42 3.54 10.47
N MET A 157 -2.80 4.40 9.66
CA MET A 157 -1.77 3.99 8.71
C MET A 157 -0.52 3.44 9.41
N LEU A 158 -0.11 4.05 10.53
CA LEU A 158 1.02 3.58 11.33
C LEU A 158 0.74 2.19 11.92
N ALA A 159 -0.45 1.98 12.46
CA ALA A 159 -0.87 0.68 12.96
C ALA A 159 -0.85 -0.39 11.87
N LEU A 160 -1.38 -0.08 10.68
CA LEU A 160 -1.31 -0.99 9.53
C LEU A 160 0.13 -1.30 9.11
N LEU A 161 1.00 -0.30 9.08
CA LEU A 161 2.42 -0.49 8.75
C LEU A 161 3.10 -1.43 9.74
N VAL A 162 2.97 -1.16 11.04
CA VAL A 162 3.60 -1.94 12.10
C VAL A 162 3.07 -3.37 12.11
N VAL A 163 1.74 -3.54 12.08
CA VAL A 163 1.10 -4.86 12.06
C VAL A 163 1.45 -5.61 10.77
N GLY A 164 1.38 -4.93 9.63
CA GLY A 164 1.73 -5.50 8.33
C GLY A 164 3.17 -5.99 8.29
N LEU A 165 4.14 -5.17 8.70
CA LEU A 165 5.56 -5.57 8.76
C LEU A 165 5.79 -6.72 9.74
N HIS A 166 5.21 -6.66 10.93
CA HIS A 166 5.35 -7.73 11.91
C HIS A 166 4.92 -9.09 11.32
N PHE A 167 3.73 -9.14 10.71
CA PHE A 167 3.26 -10.37 10.10
C PHE A 167 4.03 -10.74 8.83
N ALA A 168 4.46 -9.77 8.03
CA ALA A 168 5.26 -10.03 6.85
C ALA A 168 6.57 -10.73 7.24
N PHE A 169 7.36 -10.16 8.13
CA PHE A 169 8.62 -10.75 8.58
C PHE A 169 8.42 -12.14 9.18
N ARG A 170 7.42 -12.31 10.04
CA ARG A 170 7.09 -13.61 10.63
C ARG A 170 6.72 -14.66 9.57
N ASN A 171 5.89 -14.29 8.60
CA ASN A 171 5.43 -15.22 7.58
C ASN A 171 6.53 -15.60 6.60
N TYR A 172 7.41 -14.67 6.21
CA TYR A 172 8.57 -14.96 5.38
C TYR A 172 9.54 -15.91 6.07
N THR A 173 9.87 -15.66 7.34
CA THR A 173 10.72 -16.55 8.12
C THR A 173 10.14 -17.95 8.19
N ASN A 174 8.84 -18.08 8.51
CA ASN A 174 8.16 -19.38 8.59
C ASN A 174 8.06 -20.13 7.25
N ARG A 175 8.05 -19.41 6.12
CA ARG A 175 7.99 -20.03 4.78
C ARG A 175 9.33 -20.59 4.36
N LEU A 176 10.43 -19.99 4.77
CA LEU A 176 11.78 -20.39 4.39
C LEU A 176 12.38 -21.47 5.32
N THR A 177 11.81 -21.65 6.51
CA THR A 177 12.21 -22.70 7.46
C THR A 177 11.48 -24.05 7.24
N LYS A 178 10.55 -24.12 6.29
CA LYS A 178 9.84 -25.34 5.88
C LYS A 178 10.38 -25.88 4.55
#